data_ca0660d4fb46b89befd529739c77fc88
#
_entry.id   ca0660d4fb46b89befd529739c77fc88
#
_cell.length_a   1.000
_cell.length_b   1.000
_cell.length_c   1.000
_cell.angle_alpha   90.00
_cell.angle_beta   90.00
_cell.angle_gamma   90.00
#
_symmetry.space_group_name_H-M   'P 1'
#
loop_
_entity.id
_entity.type
_entity.pdbx_description
1 polymer ?
#
loop_
_entity_poly.entity_id
_entity_poly.type
_entity_poly.pdbx_seq_one_letter_code
_entity_poly.pdbx_strand_id
1 'polypeptide(L)'
;TVSHPWRRYFARSLDLGVYGLLWAAVQLLVLRWNPDPNVLVRLLERYIGYALMLGVEPLLLCTLGTTPGKGLFGLEVRDGNGRKLSFRSAFRRTWGVFCQGMGCGVPIYQLYRNYKSYRACERGEALSWEAETVYRIQDDRAVRCLGYVAAEAAVFALLLVLTAQAFLPIHRGTLTPEQYADNVNDMSRFLQLDSDERMEADGTWRDGAPHGGVVIDLWDSGPTPAHQLTVTDGQVTGVRIEIERSGVQLIGSYTVQKQLAAIALCAAQKSYNGISWMKSGVLDAIAEQGFADYTLQAGDVTITQSVEQRGYLDGTEFLFAQEGADPYLHLVFTLEKTS
;
A
#
# COMPACT_ATOMS: atom_id res chain seq x y z
N THR A 1 22.23 27.42 -24.38
CA THR A 1 21.51 26.17 -24.13
C THR A 1 22.41 25.23 -23.34
N VAL A 2 21.98 24.84 -22.17
CA VAL A 2 22.75 23.94 -21.30
C VAL A 2 22.55 22.50 -21.79
N SER A 3 23.61 21.91 -22.35
CA SER A 3 23.62 20.50 -22.75
C SER A 3 23.96 19.63 -21.53
N HIS A 4 22.98 19.10 -20.84
CA HIS A 4 23.17 18.05 -19.84
C HIS A 4 21.89 17.19 -19.77
N PRO A 5 21.61 16.37 -20.80
CA PRO A 5 20.36 15.62 -20.91
C PRO A 5 20.17 14.67 -19.75
N TRP A 6 21.21 13.99 -19.26
CA TRP A 6 21.13 13.06 -18.15
C TRP A 6 20.78 13.73 -16.83
N ARG A 7 21.34 14.89 -16.50
CA ARG A 7 20.98 15.64 -15.30
C ARG A 7 19.51 16.04 -15.30
N ARG A 8 19.02 16.45 -16.46
CA ARG A 8 17.62 16.86 -16.66
C ARG A 8 16.67 15.65 -16.53
N TYR A 9 17.08 14.49 -17.04
CA TYR A 9 16.34 13.26 -16.94
C TYR A 9 16.25 12.78 -15.49
N PHE A 10 17.39 12.66 -14.80
CA PHE A 10 17.43 12.20 -13.42
C PHE A 10 16.75 13.18 -12.44
N ALA A 11 16.88 14.49 -12.67
CA ALA A 11 16.12 15.49 -11.91
C ALA A 11 14.61 15.28 -12.06
N ARG A 12 14.14 14.96 -13.27
CA ARG A 12 12.73 14.65 -13.54
C ARG A 12 12.29 13.35 -12.88
N SER A 13 13.12 12.30 -12.93
CA SER A 13 12.85 11.01 -12.26
C SER A 13 12.62 11.22 -10.77
N LEU A 14 13.51 11.93 -10.09
CA LEU A 14 13.36 12.21 -8.67
C LEU A 14 12.11 13.04 -8.35
N ASP A 15 11.83 14.09 -9.16
CA ASP A 15 10.61 14.89 -8.97
C ASP A 15 9.35 14.01 -9.06
N LEU A 16 9.29 13.09 -10.04
CA LEU A 16 8.18 12.15 -10.19
C LEU A 16 8.12 11.15 -9.04
N GLY A 17 9.26 10.68 -8.54
CA GLY A 17 9.35 9.85 -7.35
C GLY A 17 8.76 10.54 -6.11
N VAL A 18 9.08 11.82 -5.91
CA VAL A 18 8.52 12.63 -4.82
C VAL A 18 6.99 12.82 -4.96
N TYR A 19 6.49 13.10 -6.17
CA TYR A 19 5.05 13.22 -6.39
C TYR A 19 4.33 11.86 -6.19
N GLY A 20 4.95 10.77 -6.63
CA GLY A 20 4.45 9.42 -6.35
C GLY A 20 4.41 9.09 -4.87
N LEU A 21 5.44 9.49 -4.10
CA LEU A 21 5.48 9.31 -2.65
C LEU A 21 4.38 10.12 -1.94
N LEU A 22 4.14 11.37 -2.37
CA LEU A 22 3.04 12.18 -1.84
C LEU A 22 1.67 11.53 -2.10
N TRP A 23 1.47 11.00 -3.32
CA TRP A 23 0.24 10.27 -3.62
C TRP A 23 0.11 9.00 -2.78
N ALA A 24 1.17 8.19 -2.67
CA ALA A 24 1.17 6.99 -1.85
C ALA A 24 0.85 7.29 -0.37
N ALA A 25 1.35 8.40 0.18
CA ALA A 25 1.02 8.82 1.53
C ALA A 25 -0.48 9.13 1.69
N VAL A 26 -1.08 9.83 0.74
CA VAL A 26 -2.54 10.09 0.75
C VAL A 26 -3.33 8.78 0.58
N GLN A 27 -2.96 7.97 -0.39
CA GLN A 27 -3.65 6.71 -0.71
C GLN A 27 -3.61 5.74 0.46
N LEU A 28 -2.43 5.50 1.05
CA LEU A 28 -2.24 4.50 2.08
C LEU A 28 -2.68 4.95 3.47
N LEU A 29 -2.42 6.22 3.85
CA LEU A 29 -2.63 6.69 5.21
C LEU A 29 -3.95 7.43 5.40
N VAL A 30 -4.42 8.16 4.37
CA VAL A 30 -5.66 8.97 4.47
C VAL A 30 -6.84 8.21 3.89
N LEU A 31 -6.72 7.71 2.66
CA LEU A 31 -7.80 7.00 1.99
C LEU A 31 -7.91 5.54 2.44
N ARG A 32 -6.86 5.00 3.06
CA ARG A 32 -6.78 3.58 3.44
C ARG A 32 -7.14 2.67 2.27
N TRP A 33 -6.59 2.98 1.12
CA TRP A 33 -6.83 2.27 -0.13
C TRP A 33 -5.56 1.53 -0.55
N ASN A 34 -5.61 0.21 -0.54
CA ASN A 34 -4.51 -0.63 -1.00
C ASN A 34 -4.40 -0.55 -2.53
N PRO A 35 -3.18 -0.38 -3.09
CA PRO A 35 -2.99 -0.35 -4.52
C PRO A 35 -3.51 -1.62 -5.20
N ASP A 36 -4.35 -1.44 -6.24
CA ASP A 36 -4.89 -2.55 -7.02
C ASP A 36 -3.76 -3.34 -7.71
N PRO A 37 -3.75 -4.68 -7.64
CA PRO A 37 -2.78 -5.51 -8.35
C PRO A 37 -2.93 -5.40 -9.88
N ASN A 38 -4.07 -4.92 -10.39
CA ASN A 38 -4.33 -4.79 -11.82
C ASN A 38 -3.40 -3.75 -12.46
N VAL A 39 -2.67 -4.18 -13.50
CA VAL A 39 -1.69 -3.35 -14.21
C VAL A 39 -2.32 -2.11 -14.84
N LEU A 40 -3.57 -2.21 -15.35
CA LEU A 40 -4.27 -1.09 -15.97
C LEU A 40 -4.64 -0.03 -14.92
N VAL A 41 -5.12 -0.44 -13.75
CA VAL A 41 -5.44 0.47 -12.65
C VAL A 41 -4.18 1.19 -12.18
N ARG A 42 -3.07 0.48 -11.98
CA ARG A 42 -1.77 1.08 -11.62
C ARG A 42 -1.25 2.04 -12.68
N LEU A 43 -1.48 1.78 -13.97
CA LEU A 43 -1.14 2.73 -15.03
C LEU A 43 -2.00 3.99 -14.94
N LEU A 44 -3.29 3.87 -14.61
CA LEU A 44 -4.18 5.02 -14.41
C LEU A 44 -3.78 5.82 -13.15
N GLU A 45 -3.47 5.17 -12.05
CA GLU A 45 -2.98 5.82 -10.82
C GLU A 45 -1.71 6.64 -11.06
N ARG A 46 -0.83 6.22 -11.97
CA ARG A 46 0.35 7.00 -12.39
C ARG A 46 -0.02 8.39 -12.90
N TYR A 47 -1.20 8.56 -13.53
CA TYR A 47 -1.65 9.87 -13.99
C TYR A 47 -1.99 10.83 -12.86
N ILE A 48 -2.27 10.33 -11.66
CA ILE A 48 -2.42 11.18 -10.45
C ILE A 48 -1.07 11.85 -10.13
N GLY A 49 0.04 11.10 -10.21
CA GLY A 49 1.37 11.67 -10.07
C GLY A 49 1.68 12.75 -11.13
N TYR A 50 1.24 12.55 -12.37
CA TYR A 50 1.36 13.58 -13.41
C TYR A 50 0.45 14.79 -13.16
N ALA A 51 -0.74 14.60 -12.63
CA ALA A 51 -1.62 15.71 -12.23
C ALA A 51 -0.98 16.54 -11.09
N LEU A 52 -0.39 15.87 -10.10
CA LEU A 52 0.38 16.53 -9.05
C LEU A 52 1.58 17.31 -9.63
N MET A 53 2.31 16.72 -10.57
CA MET A 53 3.39 17.42 -11.29
C MET A 53 2.86 18.68 -11.97
N LEU A 54 1.72 18.62 -12.69
CA LEU A 54 1.16 19.77 -13.41
C LEU A 54 0.66 20.88 -12.48
N GLY A 55 0.29 20.55 -11.24
CA GLY A 55 -0.09 21.54 -10.21
C GLY A 55 1.11 22.08 -9.44
N VAL A 56 1.94 21.21 -8.90
CA VAL A 56 3.01 21.58 -7.94
C VAL A 56 4.25 22.14 -8.64
N GLU A 57 4.68 21.57 -9.78
CA GLU A 57 5.89 22.04 -10.45
C GLU A 57 5.81 23.52 -10.88
N PRO A 58 4.72 24.01 -11.50
CA PRO A 58 4.61 25.43 -11.83
C PRO A 58 4.70 26.34 -10.60
N LEU A 59 4.13 25.93 -9.47
CA LEU A 59 4.23 26.67 -8.20
C LEU A 59 5.67 26.75 -7.71
N LEU A 60 6.40 25.64 -7.74
CA LEU A 60 7.81 25.59 -7.36
C LEU A 60 8.70 26.43 -8.31
N LEU A 61 8.43 26.39 -9.61
CA LEU A 61 9.20 27.16 -10.59
C LEU A 61 8.96 28.67 -10.47
N CYS A 62 7.74 29.12 -10.18
CA CYS A 62 7.48 30.55 -10.00
C CYS A 62 7.95 31.09 -8.64
N THR A 63 7.94 30.26 -7.58
CA THR A 63 8.36 30.66 -6.22
C THR A 63 9.85 30.49 -5.99
N LEU A 64 10.39 29.30 -6.25
CA LEU A 64 11.77 28.92 -5.98
C LEU A 64 12.68 29.00 -7.24
N GLY A 65 12.11 28.87 -8.44
CA GLY A 65 12.84 28.79 -9.72
C GLY A 65 13.43 27.41 -9.96
N THR A 66 13.14 26.43 -9.09
CA THR A 66 13.64 25.06 -9.18
C THR A 66 12.65 24.07 -8.57
N THR A 67 12.86 22.78 -8.76
CA THR A 67 12.14 21.69 -8.09
C THR A 67 13.12 20.88 -7.24
N PRO A 68 12.69 19.99 -6.33
CA PRO A 68 13.59 19.18 -5.53
C PRO A 68 14.65 18.46 -6.36
N GLY A 69 14.24 17.75 -7.42
CA GLY A 69 15.16 17.06 -8.31
C GLY A 69 16.08 18.01 -9.09
N LYS A 70 15.54 19.11 -9.62
CA LYS A 70 16.36 20.11 -10.33
C LYS A 70 17.34 20.80 -9.39
N GLY A 71 16.92 21.18 -8.19
CA GLY A 71 17.78 21.81 -7.19
C GLY A 71 18.93 20.91 -6.77
N LEU A 72 18.67 19.60 -6.60
CA LEU A 72 19.71 18.62 -6.28
C LEU A 72 20.81 18.60 -7.36
N PHE A 73 20.45 18.70 -8.64
CA PHE A 73 21.39 18.77 -9.74
C PHE A 73 21.89 20.19 -10.06
N GLY A 74 21.55 21.20 -9.24
CA GLY A 74 21.96 22.59 -9.44
C GLY A 74 21.31 23.25 -10.66
N LEU A 75 20.15 22.75 -11.08
CA LEU A 75 19.41 23.26 -12.22
C LEU A 75 18.39 24.31 -11.75
N GLU A 76 18.48 25.50 -12.25
CA GLU A 76 17.49 26.55 -12.11
C GLU A 76 16.83 26.86 -13.45
N VAL A 77 15.55 27.18 -13.39
CA VAL A 77 14.77 27.61 -14.55
C VAL A 77 14.43 29.07 -14.41
N ARG A 78 14.81 29.87 -15.39
CA ARG A 78 14.62 31.32 -15.45
C ARG A 78 13.96 31.72 -16.78
N ASP A 79 13.39 32.91 -16.84
CA ASP A 79 12.98 33.52 -18.11
C ASP A 79 14.23 34.02 -18.91
N GLY A 80 14.01 34.52 -20.14
CA GLY A 80 15.06 35.04 -20.97
C GLY A 80 15.81 36.24 -20.35
N ASN A 81 15.25 36.88 -19.34
CA ASN A 81 15.84 38.03 -18.62
C ASN A 81 16.50 37.61 -17.29
N GLY A 82 16.58 36.32 -17.00
CA GLY A 82 17.16 35.78 -15.75
C GLY A 82 16.24 35.88 -14.51
N ARG A 83 14.96 36.25 -14.66
CA ARG A 83 13.99 36.37 -13.58
C ARG A 83 13.26 35.02 -13.36
N LYS A 84 12.60 34.87 -12.23
CA LYS A 84 11.70 33.75 -11.96
C LYS A 84 10.54 33.76 -12.96
N LEU A 85 10.06 32.58 -13.34
CA LEU A 85 8.92 32.46 -14.24
C LEU A 85 7.62 32.98 -13.61
N SER A 86 6.74 33.54 -14.44
CA SER A 86 5.32 33.69 -14.04
C SER A 86 4.68 32.31 -13.96
N PHE A 87 3.60 32.17 -13.15
CA PHE A 87 2.88 30.90 -13.05
C PHE A 87 2.40 30.39 -14.43
N ARG A 88 1.91 31.29 -15.28
CA ARG A 88 1.44 30.96 -16.64
C ARG A 88 2.58 30.39 -17.51
N SER A 89 3.76 31.01 -17.49
CA SER A 89 4.92 30.53 -18.24
C SER A 89 5.45 29.19 -17.67
N ALA A 90 5.48 29.07 -16.34
CA ALA A 90 5.87 27.82 -15.69
C ALA A 90 4.90 26.68 -16.02
N PHE A 91 3.58 26.93 -15.98
CA PHE A 91 2.57 25.94 -16.35
C PHE A 91 2.67 25.52 -17.83
N ARG A 92 2.78 26.50 -18.75
CA ARG A 92 2.97 26.23 -20.19
C ARG A 92 4.20 25.33 -20.44
N ARG A 93 5.28 25.64 -19.75
CA ARG A 93 6.51 24.85 -19.82
C ARG A 93 6.31 23.43 -19.28
N THR A 94 5.72 23.27 -18.08
CA THR A 94 5.49 21.93 -17.48
C THR A 94 4.53 21.12 -18.34
N TRP A 95 3.49 21.74 -18.90
CA TRP A 95 2.58 21.12 -19.86
C TRP A 95 3.32 20.65 -21.13
N GLY A 96 4.19 21.49 -21.69
CA GLY A 96 5.04 21.13 -22.83
C GLY A 96 5.97 19.94 -22.53
N VAL A 97 6.56 19.92 -21.33
CA VAL A 97 7.36 18.77 -20.87
C VAL A 97 6.49 17.50 -20.78
N PHE A 98 5.32 17.58 -20.20
CA PHE A 98 4.40 16.44 -20.10
C PHE A 98 4.00 15.89 -21.47
N CYS A 99 3.50 16.74 -22.37
CA CYS A 99 3.00 16.29 -23.67
C CYS A 99 4.14 15.96 -24.66
N GLN A 100 5.12 16.88 -24.79
CA GLN A 100 6.12 16.77 -25.84
C GLN A 100 7.41 16.09 -25.35
N GLY A 101 7.76 16.23 -24.07
CA GLY A 101 8.92 15.57 -23.46
C GLY A 101 8.62 14.13 -23.07
N MET A 102 7.51 13.92 -22.37
CA MET A 102 7.15 12.63 -21.78
C MET A 102 6.08 11.88 -22.57
N GLY A 103 5.60 12.42 -23.70
CA GLY A 103 4.59 11.74 -24.54
C GLY A 103 3.29 11.44 -23.79
N CYS A 104 2.82 12.37 -22.96
CA CYS A 104 1.64 12.23 -22.10
C CYS A 104 1.67 11.00 -21.20
N GLY A 105 2.85 10.47 -20.86
CA GLY A 105 2.98 9.30 -19.97
C GLY A 105 2.67 7.95 -20.63
N VAL A 106 2.37 7.89 -21.94
CA VAL A 106 2.13 6.62 -22.66
C VAL A 106 3.45 5.85 -22.76
N PRO A 107 3.58 4.63 -22.21
CA PRO A 107 4.88 3.98 -21.94
C PRO A 107 5.84 3.92 -23.13
N ILE A 108 5.41 3.32 -24.25
CA ILE A 108 6.27 3.16 -25.45
C ILE A 108 6.55 4.53 -26.12
N TYR A 109 5.52 5.37 -26.21
CA TYR A 109 5.64 6.71 -26.77
C TYR A 109 6.53 7.62 -25.92
N GLN A 110 6.49 7.46 -24.59
CA GLN A 110 7.38 8.14 -23.65
C GLN A 110 8.86 7.83 -23.93
N LEU A 111 9.21 6.56 -24.19
CA LEU A 111 10.60 6.17 -24.53
C LEU A 111 11.05 6.85 -25.82
N TYR A 112 10.21 6.83 -26.86
CA TYR A 112 10.50 7.53 -28.11
C TYR A 112 10.70 9.04 -27.91
N ARG A 113 9.82 9.69 -27.13
CA ARG A 113 9.91 11.14 -26.85
C ARG A 113 11.13 11.49 -26.02
N ASN A 114 11.47 10.69 -25.03
CA ASN A 114 12.69 10.85 -24.23
C ASN A 114 13.94 10.74 -25.10
N TYR A 115 14.01 9.73 -25.98
CA TYR A 115 15.11 9.57 -26.93
C TYR A 115 15.23 10.76 -27.88
N LYS A 116 14.12 11.22 -28.44
CA LYS A 116 14.11 12.41 -29.32
C LYS A 116 14.59 13.66 -28.59
N SER A 117 14.15 13.87 -27.34
CA SER A 117 14.59 14.99 -26.51
C SER A 117 16.08 14.90 -26.16
N TYR A 118 16.57 13.69 -25.87
CA TYR A 118 17.99 13.42 -25.63
C TYR A 118 18.81 13.84 -26.85
N ARG A 119 18.45 13.37 -28.05
CA ARG A 119 19.16 13.70 -29.31
C ARG A 119 19.14 15.19 -29.62
N ALA A 120 18.03 15.89 -29.39
CA ALA A 120 17.96 17.34 -29.57
C ALA A 120 18.90 18.07 -28.58
N CYS A 121 18.91 17.67 -27.30
CA CYS A 121 19.82 18.20 -26.30
C CYS A 121 21.29 17.95 -26.67
N GLU A 122 21.63 16.76 -27.16
CA GLU A 122 23.01 16.40 -27.59
C GLU A 122 23.50 17.29 -28.75
N ARG A 123 22.60 17.67 -29.67
CA ARG A 123 22.90 18.59 -30.77
C ARG A 123 22.91 20.07 -30.35
N GLY A 124 22.60 20.39 -29.09
CA GLY A 124 22.50 21.78 -28.62
C GLY A 124 21.23 22.49 -29.11
N GLU A 125 20.24 21.76 -29.64
CA GLU A 125 18.95 22.30 -30.09
C GLU A 125 18.09 22.71 -28.89
N ALA A 126 17.36 23.82 -29.01
CA ALA A 126 16.38 24.22 -27.99
C ALA A 126 15.14 23.30 -28.08
N LEU A 127 14.70 22.82 -26.95
CA LEU A 127 13.47 22.03 -26.89
C LEU A 127 12.25 22.95 -27.01
N SER A 128 11.18 22.46 -27.65
CA SER A 128 9.99 23.27 -27.98
C SER A 128 9.35 23.95 -26.77
N TRP A 129 9.44 23.33 -25.58
CA TRP A 129 8.93 23.91 -24.32
C TRP A 129 9.90 24.84 -23.61
N GLU A 130 11.05 25.12 -24.21
CA GLU A 130 12.12 26.00 -23.69
C GLU A 130 12.22 27.33 -24.45
N ALA A 131 11.34 27.60 -25.40
CA ALA A 131 11.38 28.80 -26.21
C ALA A 131 11.45 30.11 -25.42
N GLU A 132 10.81 30.15 -24.23
CA GLU A 132 10.75 31.34 -23.35
C GLU A 132 11.56 31.16 -22.07
N THR A 133 12.32 30.05 -21.92
CA THR A 133 12.96 29.70 -20.64
C THR A 133 14.40 29.30 -20.84
N VAL A 134 15.27 29.63 -19.88
CA VAL A 134 16.67 29.29 -19.89
C VAL A 134 16.99 28.48 -18.65
N TYR A 135 17.75 27.38 -18.84
CA TYR A 135 18.37 26.67 -17.74
C TYR A 135 19.67 27.36 -17.33
N ARG A 136 19.82 27.55 -16.02
CA ARG A 136 21.07 27.97 -15.39
C ARG A 136 21.60 26.80 -14.56
N ILE A 137 22.89 26.51 -14.69
CA ILE A 137 23.59 25.54 -13.84
C ILE A 137 24.35 26.33 -12.78
N GLN A 138 24.17 25.96 -11.50
CA GLN A 138 24.92 26.60 -10.40
C GLN A 138 26.34 26.07 -10.31
N ASP A 139 26.54 24.75 -10.44
CA ASP A 139 27.85 24.12 -10.46
C ASP A 139 27.81 22.76 -11.18
N ASP A 140 28.97 22.19 -11.44
CA ASP A 140 29.16 20.93 -12.19
C ASP A 140 29.78 19.82 -11.30
N ARG A 141 29.52 19.83 -10.00
CA ARG A 141 30.11 18.88 -9.06
C ARG A 141 29.55 17.46 -9.22
N ALA A 142 30.47 16.47 -9.33
CA ALA A 142 30.09 15.05 -9.42
C ALA A 142 29.38 14.54 -8.16
N VAL A 143 29.60 15.16 -6.99
CA VAL A 143 28.96 14.80 -5.72
C VAL A 143 27.42 14.89 -5.79
N ARG A 144 26.87 15.65 -6.73
CA ARG A 144 25.42 15.75 -6.98
C ARG A 144 24.81 14.43 -7.48
N CYS A 145 25.60 13.60 -8.19
CA CYS A 145 25.15 12.27 -8.59
C CYS A 145 25.00 11.33 -7.37
N LEU A 146 25.93 11.43 -6.41
CA LEU A 146 25.80 10.68 -5.16
C LEU A 146 24.59 11.15 -4.34
N GLY A 147 24.35 12.46 -4.29
CA GLY A 147 23.15 13.03 -3.68
C GLY A 147 21.87 12.53 -4.32
N TYR A 148 21.82 12.34 -5.63
CA TYR A 148 20.69 11.76 -6.35
C TYR A 148 20.45 10.31 -5.92
N VAL A 149 21.48 9.47 -5.90
CA VAL A 149 21.35 8.07 -5.47
C VAL A 149 20.83 7.99 -4.04
N ALA A 150 21.34 8.84 -3.14
CA ALA A 150 20.88 8.92 -1.76
C ALA A 150 19.41 9.38 -1.66
N ALA A 151 18.99 10.35 -2.48
CA ALA A 151 17.62 10.85 -2.51
C ALA A 151 16.63 9.80 -3.05
N GLU A 152 16.98 9.09 -4.13
CA GLU A 152 16.14 7.98 -4.65
C GLU A 152 16.04 6.84 -3.64
N ALA A 153 17.15 6.48 -2.97
CA ALA A 153 17.14 5.50 -1.90
C ALA A 153 16.24 5.93 -0.73
N ALA A 154 16.26 7.22 -0.37
CA ALA A 154 15.38 7.78 0.66
C ALA A 154 13.90 7.74 0.25
N VAL A 155 13.56 8.10 -0.99
CA VAL A 155 12.19 7.99 -1.53
C VAL A 155 11.70 6.55 -1.48
N PHE A 156 12.53 5.59 -1.89
CA PHE A 156 12.21 4.17 -1.83
C PHE A 156 12.02 3.68 -0.39
N ALA A 157 12.93 4.04 0.51
CA ALA A 157 12.84 3.68 1.93
C ALA A 157 11.57 4.25 2.59
N LEU A 158 11.23 5.52 2.29
CA LEU A 158 10.00 6.13 2.78
C LEU A 158 8.75 5.43 2.23
N LEU A 159 8.75 5.03 0.96
CA LEU A 159 7.64 4.26 0.40
C LEU A 159 7.47 2.91 1.12
N LEU A 160 8.57 2.20 1.39
CA LEU A 160 8.53 0.96 2.18
C LEU A 160 7.98 1.19 3.60
N VAL A 161 8.41 2.26 4.26
CA VAL A 161 7.89 2.63 5.59
C VAL A 161 6.39 2.94 5.53
N LEU A 162 5.95 3.74 4.56
CA LEU A 162 4.53 4.08 4.38
C LEU A 162 3.68 2.83 4.13
N THR A 163 4.14 1.94 3.24
CA THR A 163 3.45 0.68 2.96
C THR A 163 3.37 -0.18 4.22
N ALA A 164 4.47 -0.33 4.95
CA ALA A 164 4.48 -1.10 6.19
C ALA A 164 3.54 -0.51 7.26
N GLN A 165 3.48 0.82 7.39
CA GLN A 165 2.57 1.48 8.34
C GLN A 165 1.09 1.29 7.96
N ALA A 166 0.78 1.18 6.67
CA ALA A 166 -0.59 0.95 6.21
C ALA A 166 -1.16 -0.42 6.64
N PHE A 167 -0.30 -1.41 6.91
CA PHE A 167 -0.71 -2.71 7.46
C PHE A 167 -0.94 -2.71 8.97
N LEU A 168 -0.78 -1.57 9.65
CA LEU A 168 -1.19 -1.44 11.05
C LEU A 168 -2.66 -1.03 11.13
N PRO A 169 -3.39 -1.50 12.17
CA PRO A 169 -4.77 -1.09 12.39
C PRO A 169 -4.85 0.40 12.79
N ILE A 170 -6.03 1.00 12.58
CA ILE A 170 -6.28 2.43 12.85
C ILE A 170 -6.31 2.75 14.34
N HIS A 171 -6.85 1.87 15.17
CA HIS A 171 -6.84 2.00 16.63
C HIS A 171 -5.72 1.16 17.23
N ARG A 172 -4.94 1.75 18.14
CA ARG A 172 -3.75 1.11 18.70
C ARG A 172 -3.67 1.26 20.22
N GLY A 173 -3.04 0.29 20.85
CA GLY A 173 -2.91 0.18 22.30
C GLY A 173 -4.02 -0.65 22.92
N THR A 174 -4.64 -0.14 23.96
CA THR A 174 -5.84 -0.75 24.57
C THR A 174 -7.06 -0.44 23.71
N LEU A 175 -7.87 -1.44 23.40
CA LEU A 175 -8.99 -1.33 22.48
C LEU A 175 -10.30 -1.56 23.20
N THR A 176 -11.31 -0.74 22.95
CA THR A 176 -12.69 -1.09 23.26
C THR A 176 -13.23 -2.09 22.23
N PRO A 177 -14.36 -2.79 22.49
CA PRO A 177 -14.99 -3.67 21.50
C PRO A 177 -15.29 -2.97 20.17
N GLU A 178 -15.76 -1.72 20.21
CA GLU A 178 -16.02 -0.92 19.00
C GLU A 178 -14.74 -0.65 18.21
N GLN A 179 -13.65 -0.28 18.90
CA GLN A 179 -12.35 -0.05 18.27
C GLN A 179 -11.75 -1.32 17.67
N TYR A 180 -11.98 -2.47 18.30
CA TYR A 180 -11.58 -3.75 17.74
C TYR A 180 -12.35 -4.06 16.44
N ALA A 181 -13.67 -3.90 16.46
CA ALA A 181 -14.51 -4.09 15.28
C ALA A 181 -14.15 -3.13 14.15
N ASP A 182 -13.87 -1.86 14.47
CA ASP A 182 -13.38 -0.86 13.49
C ASP A 182 -12.04 -1.28 12.88
N ASN A 183 -11.12 -1.83 13.65
CA ASN A 183 -9.84 -2.36 13.15
C ASN A 183 -10.05 -3.53 12.17
N VAL A 184 -10.94 -4.47 12.50
CA VAL A 184 -11.28 -5.60 11.62
C VAL A 184 -11.88 -5.09 10.31
N ASN A 185 -12.88 -4.21 10.40
CA ASN A 185 -13.57 -3.66 9.24
C ASN A 185 -12.68 -2.81 8.34
N ASP A 186 -11.81 -1.96 8.93
CA ASP A 186 -10.85 -1.17 8.17
C ASP A 186 -9.85 -2.06 7.43
N MET A 187 -9.34 -3.10 8.11
CA MET A 187 -8.38 -4.00 7.53
C MET A 187 -8.99 -4.92 6.46
N SER A 188 -10.21 -5.41 6.66
CA SER A 188 -10.95 -6.16 5.65
C SER A 188 -11.11 -5.35 4.36
N ARG A 189 -11.52 -4.08 4.49
CA ARG A 189 -11.62 -3.15 3.35
C ARG A 189 -10.26 -2.84 2.72
N PHE A 190 -9.22 -2.60 3.54
CA PHE A 190 -7.87 -2.31 3.06
C PHE A 190 -7.28 -3.49 2.27
N LEU A 191 -7.50 -4.72 2.71
CA LEU A 191 -7.05 -5.93 2.04
C LEU A 191 -7.94 -6.33 0.86
N GLN A 192 -9.01 -5.57 0.59
CA GLN A 192 -9.98 -5.82 -0.50
C GLN A 192 -10.58 -7.23 -0.40
N LEU A 193 -10.89 -7.66 0.80
CA LEU A 193 -11.61 -8.90 1.02
C LEU A 193 -13.06 -8.66 0.60
N ASP A 194 -13.52 -9.42 -0.38
CA ASP A 194 -14.88 -9.32 -0.95
C ASP A 194 -15.94 -9.87 0.04
N SER A 195 -15.99 -9.35 1.25
CA SER A 195 -17.10 -9.63 2.16
C SER A 195 -17.96 -8.40 2.26
N ASP A 196 -19.23 -8.52 1.88
CA ASP A 196 -20.26 -7.52 2.15
C ASP A 196 -20.58 -7.43 3.66
N GLU A 197 -19.96 -8.28 4.47
CA GLU A 197 -20.17 -8.36 5.90
C GLU A 197 -19.34 -7.33 6.66
N ARG A 198 -19.94 -6.78 7.72
CA ARG A 198 -19.30 -5.86 8.65
C ARG A 198 -19.38 -6.40 10.07
N MET A 199 -18.26 -6.35 10.79
CA MET A 199 -18.23 -6.73 12.20
C MET A 199 -18.84 -5.64 13.08
N GLU A 200 -19.71 -6.06 13.99
CA GLU A 200 -20.30 -5.23 15.05
C GLU A 200 -19.45 -5.29 16.33
N ALA A 201 -19.72 -4.39 17.27
CA ALA A 201 -18.97 -4.31 18.52
C ALA A 201 -19.07 -5.57 19.42
N ASP A 202 -20.10 -6.38 19.23
CA ASP A 202 -20.25 -7.66 19.92
C ASP A 202 -19.46 -8.81 19.29
N GLY A 203 -18.74 -8.54 18.19
CA GLY A 203 -17.94 -9.51 17.45
C GLY A 203 -18.74 -10.35 16.45
N THR A 204 -20.03 -10.08 16.26
CA THR A 204 -20.86 -10.73 15.24
C THR A 204 -20.70 -10.03 13.88
N TRP A 205 -20.99 -10.76 12.81
CA TRP A 205 -20.99 -10.23 11.45
C TRP A 205 -22.42 -9.90 11.03
N ARG A 206 -22.60 -8.74 10.43
CA ARG A 206 -23.86 -8.30 9.83
C ARG A 206 -23.67 -8.09 8.34
N ASP A 207 -24.66 -8.53 7.55
CA ASP A 207 -24.68 -8.28 6.11
C ASP A 207 -24.57 -6.77 5.84
N GLY A 208 -23.62 -6.39 5.01
CA GLY A 208 -23.46 -5.03 4.49
C GLY A 208 -24.43 -4.76 3.35
N ALA A 209 -24.35 -3.57 2.75
CA ALA A 209 -25.08 -3.27 1.53
C ALA A 209 -24.50 -4.10 0.37
N PRO A 210 -25.33 -4.84 -0.39
CA PRO A 210 -24.84 -5.68 -1.47
C PRO A 210 -24.10 -4.84 -2.51
N HIS A 211 -22.82 -5.08 -2.68
CA HIS A 211 -22.07 -4.62 -3.84
C HIS A 211 -22.49 -5.53 -5.00
N GLY A 212 -23.10 -4.98 -6.04
CA GLY A 212 -23.78 -5.69 -7.13
C GLY A 212 -22.92 -6.65 -7.97
N GLY A 213 -22.22 -7.58 -7.34
CA GLY A 213 -21.52 -8.70 -7.94
C GLY A 213 -22.23 -10.01 -7.65
N VAL A 214 -22.22 -10.96 -8.58
CA VAL A 214 -22.63 -12.34 -8.33
C VAL A 214 -21.46 -13.02 -7.64
N VAL A 215 -21.53 -13.17 -6.31
CA VAL A 215 -20.61 -14.03 -5.56
C VAL A 215 -21.04 -15.47 -5.87
N ILE A 216 -20.25 -16.19 -6.64
CA ILE A 216 -20.39 -17.63 -6.79
C ILE A 216 -19.60 -18.22 -5.60
N ASP A 217 -20.31 -18.55 -4.54
CA ASP A 217 -19.75 -19.33 -3.44
C ASP A 217 -19.54 -20.76 -3.94
N LEU A 218 -18.33 -21.06 -4.42
CA LEU A 218 -17.94 -22.39 -4.89
C LEU A 218 -17.71 -23.37 -3.72
N TRP A 219 -17.71 -22.85 -2.50
CA TRP A 219 -17.39 -23.56 -1.26
C TRP A 219 -18.50 -23.31 -0.25
N ASP A 220 -19.10 -24.34 0.30
CA ASP A 220 -20.00 -24.22 1.44
C ASP A 220 -19.19 -23.87 2.70
N SER A 221 -18.69 -22.62 2.76
CA SER A 221 -17.91 -22.12 3.89
C SER A 221 -18.74 -21.92 5.15
N GLY A 222 -20.07 -21.99 5.01
CA GLY A 222 -21.01 -21.62 6.07
C GLY A 222 -20.89 -20.11 6.44
N PRO A 223 -21.57 -19.66 7.49
CA PRO A 223 -21.49 -18.29 7.95
C PRO A 223 -20.08 -17.95 8.45
N THR A 224 -19.64 -16.70 8.23
CA THR A 224 -18.38 -16.19 8.76
C THR A 224 -18.37 -16.33 10.29
N PRO A 225 -17.33 -16.95 10.88
CA PRO A 225 -17.32 -17.20 12.31
C PRO A 225 -17.23 -15.90 13.12
N ALA A 226 -18.06 -15.76 14.14
CA ALA A 226 -18.05 -14.62 15.05
C ALA A 226 -16.77 -14.59 15.89
N HIS A 227 -16.35 -13.38 16.28
CA HIS A 227 -15.25 -13.17 17.21
C HIS A 227 -15.82 -12.99 18.62
N GLN A 228 -15.71 -14.00 19.46
CA GLN A 228 -16.11 -13.91 20.89
C GLN A 228 -15.06 -13.08 21.63
N LEU A 229 -15.45 -11.88 22.10
CA LEU A 229 -14.53 -10.95 22.75
C LEU A 229 -14.51 -11.20 24.28
N THR A 230 -13.31 -11.35 24.84
CA THR A 230 -13.09 -11.26 26.27
C THR A 230 -12.81 -9.81 26.62
N VAL A 231 -13.66 -9.21 27.46
CA VAL A 231 -13.58 -7.80 27.85
C VAL A 231 -13.32 -7.68 29.34
N THR A 232 -12.27 -6.95 29.72
CA THR A 232 -11.93 -6.64 31.10
C THR A 232 -11.80 -5.12 31.23
N ASP A 233 -12.49 -4.51 32.17
CA ASP A 233 -12.52 -3.05 32.38
C ASP A 233 -12.86 -2.25 31.10
N GLY A 234 -13.81 -2.77 30.30
CA GLY A 234 -14.23 -2.15 29.04
C GLY A 234 -13.22 -2.28 27.89
N GLN A 235 -12.17 -3.09 28.04
CA GLN A 235 -11.13 -3.28 27.05
C GLN A 235 -11.05 -4.74 26.61
N VAL A 236 -10.78 -4.95 25.32
CA VAL A 236 -10.58 -6.27 24.73
C VAL A 236 -9.23 -6.83 25.21
N THR A 237 -9.30 -7.93 25.97
CA THR A 237 -8.12 -8.66 26.46
C THR A 237 -7.96 -10.00 25.76
N GLY A 238 -8.99 -10.51 25.08
CA GLY A 238 -8.91 -11.74 24.32
C GLY A 238 -9.93 -11.79 23.19
N VAL A 239 -9.66 -12.64 22.22
CA VAL A 239 -10.53 -12.95 21.09
C VAL A 239 -10.54 -14.46 20.89
N ARG A 240 -11.72 -15.06 20.76
CA ARG A 240 -11.91 -16.48 20.45
C ARG A 240 -12.73 -16.62 19.17
N ILE A 241 -12.24 -17.39 18.23
CA ILE A 241 -12.95 -17.81 17.03
C ILE A 241 -13.18 -19.31 17.15
N GLU A 242 -14.42 -19.73 17.14
CA GLU A 242 -14.81 -21.14 17.25
C GLU A 242 -15.59 -21.56 16.02
N ILE A 243 -15.17 -22.65 15.43
CA ILE A 243 -15.70 -23.17 14.19
C ILE A 243 -16.06 -24.63 14.41
N GLU A 244 -17.33 -24.96 14.31
CA GLU A 244 -17.82 -26.33 14.36
C GLU A 244 -18.55 -26.64 13.06
N ARG A 245 -18.14 -27.71 12.37
CA ARG A 245 -18.72 -28.14 11.10
C ARG A 245 -18.91 -29.66 11.09
N SER A 246 -20.05 -30.11 10.60
CA SER A 246 -20.37 -31.53 10.45
C SER A 246 -20.94 -31.80 9.06
N GLY A 247 -20.57 -32.88 8.44
CA GLY A 247 -21.11 -33.32 7.14
C GLY A 247 -20.66 -32.51 5.93
N VAL A 248 -19.75 -31.54 6.10
CA VAL A 248 -19.27 -30.68 5.00
C VAL A 248 -18.15 -31.37 4.23
N GLN A 249 -18.25 -31.41 2.89
CA GLN A 249 -17.32 -32.16 2.04
C GLN A 249 -15.96 -31.44 1.87
N LEU A 250 -15.94 -30.11 1.91
CA LEU A 250 -14.75 -29.30 1.73
C LEU A 250 -14.79 -28.10 2.67
N ILE A 251 -13.75 -27.94 3.48
CA ILE A 251 -13.63 -26.84 4.43
C ILE A 251 -12.29 -26.12 4.21
N GLY A 252 -12.31 -24.80 4.14
CA GLY A 252 -11.12 -23.95 4.13
C GLY A 252 -10.55 -23.73 5.52
N SER A 253 -9.29 -23.34 5.62
CA SER A 253 -8.54 -23.17 6.88
C SER A 253 -8.94 -21.92 7.71
N TYR A 254 -9.85 -21.10 7.22
CA TYR A 254 -10.25 -19.82 7.84
C TYR A 254 -9.08 -18.87 8.13
N THR A 255 -8.02 -19.00 7.35
CA THR A 255 -6.76 -18.24 7.52
C THR A 255 -7.01 -16.73 7.52
N VAL A 256 -7.86 -16.24 6.62
CA VAL A 256 -8.16 -14.81 6.49
C VAL A 256 -8.81 -14.26 7.79
N GLN A 257 -9.78 -14.96 8.34
CA GLN A 257 -10.48 -14.56 9.57
C GLN A 257 -9.50 -14.55 10.76
N LYS A 258 -8.66 -15.58 10.88
CA LYS A 258 -7.61 -15.66 11.91
C LYS A 258 -6.58 -14.53 11.77
N GLN A 259 -6.14 -14.24 10.54
CA GLN A 259 -5.21 -13.14 10.27
C GLN A 259 -5.82 -11.76 10.55
N LEU A 260 -7.10 -11.54 10.21
CA LEU A 260 -7.80 -10.29 10.55
C LEU A 260 -7.87 -10.07 12.06
N ALA A 261 -8.21 -11.11 12.84
CA ALA A 261 -8.19 -11.04 14.29
C ALA A 261 -6.80 -10.73 14.85
N ALA A 262 -5.76 -11.39 14.32
CA ALA A 262 -4.38 -11.14 14.71
C ALA A 262 -3.92 -9.71 14.37
N ILE A 263 -4.27 -9.17 13.21
CA ILE A 263 -3.96 -7.78 12.86
C ILE A 263 -4.71 -6.84 13.81
N ALA A 264 -6.02 -7.05 14.01
CA ALA A 264 -6.85 -6.16 14.82
C ALA A 264 -6.41 -6.08 16.29
N LEU A 265 -5.89 -7.16 16.88
CA LEU A 265 -5.46 -7.20 18.29
C LEU A 265 -3.94 -7.16 18.45
N CYS A 266 -3.17 -8.01 17.75
CA CYS A 266 -1.72 -8.12 17.97
C CYS A 266 -0.97 -6.95 17.35
N ALA A 267 -1.26 -6.56 16.08
CA ALA A 267 -0.62 -5.41 15.45
C ALA A 267 -1.02 -4.07 16.08
N ALA A 268 -2.11 -4.04 16.85
CA ALA A 268 -2.54 -2.87 17.60
C ALA A 268 -1.62 -2.51 18.77
N GLN A 269 -0.79 -3.41 19.24
CA GLN A 269 0.15 -3.16 20.33
C GLN A 269 1.08 -1.98 19.98
N LYS A 270 1.33 -1.09 20.95
CA LYS A 270 2.22 0.08 20.76
C LYS A 270 3.69 -0.31 20.55
N SER A 271 4.07 -1.52 20.94
CA SER A 271 5.40 -2.11 20.73
C SER A 271 5.72 -2.37 19.26
N TYR A 272 4.71 -2.63 18.42
CA TYR A 272 4.91 -2.81 17.00
C TYR A 272 4.88 -1.48 16.24
N ASN A 273 5.76 -1.34 15.26
CA ASN A 273 5.62 -0.44 14.12
C ASN A 273 5.37 -1.29 12.86
N GLY A 274 5.03 -0.67 11.72
CA GLY A 274 4.70 -1.41 10.51
C GLY A 274 5.79 -2.40 10.08
N ILE A 275 7.07 -1.99 10.16
CA ILE A 275 8.20 -2.83 9.76
C ILE A 275 8.37 -4.00 10.75
N SER A 276 8.29 -3.74 12.06
CA SER A 276 8.44 -4.80 13.07
C SER A 276 7.26 -5.77 13.03
N TRP A 277 6.05 -5.30 12.74
CA TRP A 277 4.89 -6.16 12.52
C TRP A 277 5.07 -7.08 11.31
N MET A 278 5.43 -6.53 10.14
CA MET A 278 5.68 -7.33 8.94
C MET A 278 6.80 -8.37 9.13
N LYS A 279 7.84 -8.00 9.90
CA LYS A 279 8.96 -8.92 10.21
C LYS A 279 8.63 -9.94 11.31
N SER A 280 7.53 -9.80 12.02
CA SER A 280 7.16 -10.73 13.11
C SER A 280 6.88 -12.14 12.60
N GLY A 281 6.48 -12.30 11.33
CA GLY A 281 6.12 -13.58 10.74
C GLY A 281 4.81 -14.16 11.28
N VAL A 282 4.05 -13.41 12.09
CA VAL A 282 2.81 -13.91 12.72
C VAL A 282 1.79 -14.34 11.68
N LEU A 283 1.59 -13.52 10.63
CA LEU A 283 0.60 -13.82 9.59
C LEU A 283 0.99 -15.03 8.76
N ASP A 284 2.29 -15.17 8.43
CA ASP A 284 2.82 -16.31 7.70
C ASP A 284 2.70 -17.59 8.55
N ALA A 285 3.04 -17.52 9.84
CA ALA A 285 2.90 -18.63 10.76
C ALA A 285 1.44 -19.11 10.87
N ILE A 286 0.46 -18.18 10.98
CA ILE A 286 -0.98 -18.52 10.98
C ILE A 286 -1.38 -19.23 9.68
N ALA A 287 -0.88 -18.77 8.53
CA ALA A 287 -1.19 -19.38 7.24
C ALA A 287 -0.57 -20.77 7.06
N GLU A 288 0.68 -20.94 7.48
CA GLU A 288 1.42 -22.20 7.34
C GLU A 288 0.88 -23.32 8.22
N GLN A 289 0.34 -23.00 9.41
CA GLN A 289 -0.19 -23.98 10.34
C GLN A 289 -1.54 -24.60 9.90
N GLY A 290 -2.34 -23.87 9.11
CA GLY A 290 -3.60 -24.38 8.57
C GLY A 290 -4.54 -24.96 9.63
N PHE A 291 -4.62 -26.30 9.69
CA PHE A 291 -5.43 -27.08 10.65
C PHE A 291 -4.61 -27.77 11.74
N ALA A 292 -3.35 -27.40 11.94
CA ALA A 292 -2.54 -27.97 13.01
C ALA A 292 -2.80 -27.28 14.36
N ASP A 293 -2.57 -28.00 15.46
CA ASP A 293 -2.48 -27.42 16.80
C ASP A 293 -1.19 -26.62 16.93
N TYR A 294 -1.26 -25.39 17.45
CA TYR A 294 -0.06 -24.59 17.70
C TYR A 294 -0.27 -23.52 18.77
N THR A 295 0.84 -23.04 19.29
CA THR A 295 0.92 -21.86 20.13
C THR A 295 2.01 -20.94 19.63
N LEU A 296 1.71 -19.65 19.49
CA LEU A 296 2.60 -18.63 18.96
C LEU A 296 2.53 -17.38 19.86
N GLN A 297 3.66 -16.71 20.08
CA GLN A 297 3.71 -15.46 20.83
C GLN A 297 3.83 -14.27 19.88
N ALA A 298 2.93 -13.30 20.02
CA ALA A 298 2.93 -12.06 19.23
C ALA A 298 2.96 -10.83 20.16
N GLY A 299 4.16 -10.43 20.59
CA GLY A 299 4.34 -9.40 21.62
C GLY A 299 3.81 -9.86 22.98
N ASP A 300 2.83 -9.13 23.51
CA ASP A 300 2.13 -9.47 24.76
C ASP A 300 0.84 -10.31 24.53
N VAL A 301 0.64 -10.84 23.34
CA VAL A 301 -0.51 -11.68 22.99
C VAL A 301 -0.04 -13.10 22.68
N THR A 302 -0.63 -14.07 23.38
CA THR A 302 -0.50 -15.50 23.08
C THR A 302 -1.58 -15.92 22.08
N ILE A 303 -1.18 -16.51 20.98
CA ILE A 303 -2.06 -17.08 19.94
C ILE A 303 -2.05 -18.58 20.09
N THR A 304 -3.22 -19.21 20.25
CA THR A 304 -3.33 -20.66 20.35
C THR A 304 -4.41 -21.17 19.40
N GLN A 305 -4.12 -22.25 18.70
CA GLN A 305 -5.10 -22.99 17.92
C GLN A 305 -5.17 -24.43 18.40
N SER A 306 -6.38 -24.96 18.55
CA SER A 306 -6.67 -26.36 18.81
C SER A 306 -7.66 -26.88 17.78
N VAL A 307 -7.41 -28.06 17.22
CA VAL A 307 -8.21 -28.65 16.15
C VAL A 307 -8.53 -30.09 16.48
N GLU A 308 -9.81 -30.41 16.49
CA GLU A 308 -10.32 -31.78 16.50
C GLU A 308 -10.98 -32.06 15.16
N GLN A 309 -10.46 -33.02 14.40
CA GLN A 309 -11.02 -33.40 13.12
C GLN A 309 -11.14 -34.93 12.97
N ARG A 310 -12.18 -35.34 12.25
CA ARG A 310 -12.35 -36.75 11.86
C ARG A 310 -13.00 -36.82 10.47
N GLY A 311 -12.72 -37.90 9.75
CA GLY A 311 -13.32 -38.13 8.44
C GLY A 311 -12.85 -37.21 7.33
N TYR A 312 -11.76 -36.48 7.54
CA TYR A 312 -11.08 -35.66 6.52
C TYR A 312 -9.71 -36.25 6.15
N LEU A 313 -9.26 -35.93 4.96
CA LEU A 313 -7.86 -36.08 4.55
C LEU A 313 -7.05 -34.90 5.09
N ASP A 314 -5.82 -35.15 5.50
CA ASP A 314 -4.93 -34.11 6.00
C ASP A 314 -4.63 -33.07 4.90
N GLY A 315 -4.73 -31.82 5.24
CA GLY A 315 -4.46 -30.69 4.35
C GLY A 315 -4.15 -29.43 5.14
N THR A 316 -3.40 -28.50 4.55
CA THR A 316 -3.05 -27.22 5.19
C THR A 316 -4.06 -26.13 4.88
N GLU A 317 -4.43 -25.97 3.61
CA GLU A 317 -5.36 -24.93 3.18
C GLU A 317 -6.82 -25.40 3.17
N PHE A 318 -7.03 -26.68 2.81
CA PHE A 318 -8.35 -27.29 2.69
C PHE A 318 -8.36 -28.69 3.27
N LEU A 319 -9.49 -29.06 3.90
CA LEU A 319 -9.82 -30.42 4.30
C LEU A 319 -10.86 -30.99 3.34
N PHE A 320 -10.59 -32.16 2.78
CA PHE A 320 -11.48 -32.92 1.91
C PHE A 320 -12.05 -34.10 2.69
N ALA A 321 -13.37 -34.26 2.70
CA ALA A 321 -14.00 -35.41 3.34
C ALA A 321 -13.54 -36.73 2.67
N GLN A 322 -13.28 -37.73 3.48
CA GLN A 322 -13.01 -39.08 2.99
C GLN A 322 -14.30 -39.72 2.52
N GLU A 323 -14.24 -40.52 1.46
CA GLU A 323 -15.42 -41.19 0.90
C GLU A 323 -16.03 -42.15 1.93
N GLY A 324 -17.34 -41.98 2.20
CA GLY A 324 -18.07 -42.80 3.15
C GLY A 324 -17.85 -42.45 4.64
N ALA A 325 -17.04 -41.46 4.95
CA ALA A 325 -16.86 -40.99 6.32
C ALA A 325 -17.97 -40.01 6.74
N ASP A 326 -18.12 -39.82 8.07
CA ASP A 326 -18.91 -38.75 8.67
C ASP A 326 -17.97 -37.63 9.11
N PRO A 327 -17.72 -36.62 8.24
CA PRO A 327 -16.72 -35.62 8.49
C PRO A 327 -17.16 -34.64 9.58
N TYR A 328 -16.22 -34.35 10.49
CA TYR A 328 -16.42 -33.42 11.61
C TYR A 328 -15.15 -32.60 11.81
N LEU A 329 -15.33 -31.29 12.03
CA LEU A 329 -14.28 -30.35 12.42
C LEU A 329 -14.74 -29.52 13.60
N HIS A 330 -13.93 -29.43 14.64
CA HIS A 330 -14.01 -28.42 15.69
C HIS A 330 -12.66 -27.72 15.79
N LEU A 331 -12.62 -26.44 15.44
CA LEU A 331 -11.43 -25.59 15.48
C LEU A 331 -11.68 -24.44 16.44
N VAL A 332 -10.75 -24.24 17.35
CA VAL A 332 -10.75 -23.12 18.30
C VAL A 332 -9.46 -22.36 18.13
N PHE A 333 -9.59 -21.09 17.76
CA PHE A 333 -8.46 -20.15 17.65
C PHE A 333 -8.63 -19.04 18.68
N THR A 334 -7.62 -18.80 19.51
CA THR A 334 -7.67 -17.80 20.60
C THR A 334 -6.49 -16.85 20.53
N LEU A 335 -6.74 -15.62 20.88
CA LEU A 335 -5.77 -14.55 21.09
C LEU A 335 -5.98 -14.05 22.53
N GLU A 336 -4.97 -14.14 23.38
CA GLU A 336 -5.08 -13.72 24.77
C GLU A 336 -3.92 -12.84 25.17
N LYS A 337 -4.20 -11.64 25.73
CA LYS A 337 -3.16 -10.78 26.28
C LYS A 337 -2.58 -11.42 27.53
N THR A 338 -1.27 -11.55 27.54
CA THR A 338 -0.51 -11.96 28.74
C THR A 338 -0.56 -10.81 29.73
N SER A 339 -1.07 -11.06 30.94
CA SER A 339 -1.15 -10.08 32.03
C SER A 339 0.22 -9.67 32.56
#